data_b9aab71ba7bd1f7570ca3e6c21a33566
#
_entry.id   b9aab71ba7bd1f7570ca3e6c21a33566
#
_cell.length_a   1.000
_cell.length_b   1.000
_cell.length_c   1.000
_cell.angle_alpha   90.00
_cell.angle_beta   90.00
_cell.angle_gamma   90.00
#
_symmetry.space_group_name_H-M   'P 1'
#
loop_
_entity.id
_entity.type
_entity.pdbx_description
1 polymer ?
#
loop_
_entity_poly.entity_id
_entity_poly.type
_entity_poly.pdbx_seq_one_letter_code
_entity_poly.pdbx_strand_id
1 'polypeptide(L)'
;MAQTKKKSEHYVNNKEFLAAMIEYKKAIKQAEKKKLERPPVTDYIGSCFLKIANHLSYRPNFINYTFRDDMISDGIENCLQYLDNFNPRKSKNPFAYFTQIIYYAFIRRIQKEKKQVTIKNRLITESNYDDMTLQPGEDKEFKNQFTEFLKKNMPVEEQQKIADINAKKKKKRKKKTTSTLKYFLNYEDSATK
;
A
#
# COMPACT_ATOMS: atom_id res chain seq x y z
N MET A 1 49.58 -8.48 14.71
CA MET A 1 49.27 -7.91 13.38
C MET A 1 47.77 -7.64 13.29
N ALA A 2 47.34 -6.40 13.31
CA ALA A 2 45.92 -6.05 13.24
C ALA A 2 45.46 -6.21 11.80
N GLN A 3 44.52 -7.13 11.58
CA GLN A 3 43.85 -7.30 10.29
C GLN A 3 42.93 -6.08 10.06
N THR A 4 43.36 -5.18 9.18
CA THR A 4 42.49 -4.11 8.67
C THR A 4 41.32 -4.73 7.93
N LYS A 5 40.12 -4.72 8.57
CA LYS A 5 38.87 -5.08 7.89
C LYS A 5 38.74 -4.21 6.64
N LYS A 6 38.89 -4.82 5.45
CA LYS A 6 38.54 -4.16 4.18
C LYS A 6 37.13 -3.63 4.31
N LYS A 7 36.97 -2.30 4.26
CA LYS A 7 35.66 -1.64 4.20
C LYS A 7 34.99 -2.12 2.91
N SER A 8 33.92 -2.89 3.02
CA SER A 8 33.15 -3.31 1.86
C SER A 8 32.65 -2.05 1.14
N GLU A 9 32.93 -1.95 -0.15
CA GLU A 9 32.43 -0.85 -0.96
C GLU A 9 30.91 -0.80 -0.88
N HIS A 10 30.38 0.39 -0.64
CA HIS A 10 28.93 0.58 -0.59
C HIS A 10 28.35 0.35 -2.00
N TYR A 11 27.25 -0.42 -2.11
CA TYR A 11 26.62 -0.81 -3.40
C TYR A 11 26.17 0.37 -4.28
N VAL A 12 26.07 1.58 -3.73
CA VAL A 12 25.86 2.85 -4.45
C VAL A 12 26.86 3.89 -3.94
N ASN A 13 27.65 4.46 -4.86
CA ASN A 13 28.55 5.55 -4.52
C ASN A 13 27.76 6.87 -4.44
N ASN A 14 27.62 7.39 -3.22
CA ASN A 14 26.82 8.59 -3.00
C ASN A 14 27.40 9.86 -3.65
N LYS A 15 28.73 9.95 -3.82
CA LYS A 15 29.38 11.09 -4.49
C LYS A 15 29.06 11.12 -5.98
N GLU A 16 29.22 9.98 -6.64
CA GLU A 16 28.89 9.82 -8.06
C GLU A 16 27.39 10.02 -8.31
N PHE A 17 26.57 9.47 -7.43
CA PHE A 17 25.11 9.64 -7.51
C PHE A 17 24.71 11.12 -7.39
N LEU A 18 25.33 11.86 -6.47
CA LEU A 18 25.10 13.29 -6.35
C LEU A 18 25.56 14.05 -7.63
N ALA A 19 26.73 13.71 -8.18
CA ALA A 19 27.23 14.32 -9.42
C ALA A 19 26.24 14.08 -10.57
N ALA A 20 25.80 12.83 -10.79
CA ALA A 20 24.81 12.48 -11.81
C ALA A 20 23.48 13.25 -11.63
N MET A 21 23.00 13.41 -10.39
CA MET A 21 21.80 14.18 -10.08
C MET A 21 21.97 15.68 -10.41
N ILE A 22 23.14 16.25 -10.18
CA ILE A 22 23.44 17.65 -10.51
C ILE A 22 23.47 17.84 -12.02
N GLU A 23 24.14 16.93 -12.76
CA GLU A 23 24.19 16.97 -14.22
C GLU A 23 22.80 16.85 -14.84
N TYR A 24 22.02 15.88 -14.41
CA TYR A 24 20.66 15.69 -14.87
C TYR A 24 19.80 16.94 -14.66
N LYS A 25 19.89 17.57 -13.49
CA LYS A 25 19.17 18.84 -13.23
C LYS A 25 19.65 20.01 -14.06
N LYS A 26 20.93 20.07 -14.40
CA LYS A 26 21.44 21.06 -15.35
C LYS A 26 20.87 20.81 -16.74
N ALA A 27 20.82 19.56 -17.19
CA ALA A 27 20.25 19.17 -18.49
C ALA A 27 18.76 19.55 -18.57
N ILE A 28 17.96 19.27 -17.54
CA ILE A 28 16.54 19.70 -17.48
C ILE A 28 16.43 21.22 -17.65
N LYS A 29 17.19 22.01 -16.88
CA LYS A 29 17.11 23.48 -16.97
C LYS A 29 17.56 24.02 -18.32
N GLN A 30 18.49 23.34 -18.99
CA GLN A 30 18.90 23.71 -20.34
C GLN A 30 17.82 23.39 -21.38
N ALA A 31 17.15 22.25 -21.24
CA ALA A 31 16.03 21.86 -22.09
C ALA A 31 14.84 22.84 -21.94
N GLU A 32 14.51 23.20 -20.71
CA GLU A 32 13.46 24.19 -20.41
C GLU A 32 13.76 25.55 -21.04
N LYS A 33 15.01 26.03 -20.92
CA LYS A 33 15.42 27.32 -21.53
C LYS A 33 15.33 27.30 -23.05
N LYS A 34 15.65 26.15 -23.67
CA LYS A 34 15.61 25.97 -25.12
C LYS A 34 14.22 25.55 -25.64
N LYS A 35 13.21 25.40 -24.73
CA LYS A 35 11.88 24.86 -25.06
C LYS A 35 11.93 23.50 -25.75
N LEU A 36 12.92 22.68 -25.40
CA LEU A 36 13.08 21.32 -25.88
C LEU A 36 12.37 20.35 -24.93
N GLU A 37 12.13 19.14 -25.46
CA GLU A 37 11.57 18.04 -24.65
C GLU A 37 12.48 17.68 -23.49
N ARG A 38 11.86 17.22 -22.40
CA ARG A 38 12.58 16.83 -21.17
C ARG A 38 13.53 15.65 -21.45
N PRO A 39 14.81 15.76 -21.07
CA PRO A 39 15.75 14.66 -21.25
C PRO A 39 15.33 13.44 -20.42
N PRO A 40 15.52 12.21 -20.94
CA PRO A 40 15.26 10.98 -20.21
C PRO A 40 16.21 10.88 -19.00
N VAL A 41 15.76 10.12 -17.98
CA VAL A 41 16.59 9.82 -16.81
C VAL A 41 17.76 8.96 -17.25
N THR A 42 18.97 9.27 -16.78
CA THR A 42 20.17 8.51 -17.15
C THR A 42 20.13 7.10 -16.57
N ASP A 43 20.68 6.12 -17.30
CA ASP A 43 20.74 4.71 -16.87
C ASP A 43 21.43 4.53 -15.52
N TYR A 44 22.43 5.37 -15.24
CA TYR A 44 23.12 5.36 -13.95
C TYR A 44 22.17 5.70 -12.78
N ILE A 45 21.36 6.75 -12.92
CA ILE A 45 20.36 7.14 -11.90
C ILE A 45 19.32 6.03 -11.72
N GLY A 46 18.81 5.46 -12.83
CA GLY A 46 17.88 4.34 -12.81
C GLY A 46 18.47 3.11 -12.11
N SER A 47 19.71 2.76 -12.41
CA SER A 47 20.41 1.65 -11.77
C SER A 47 20.65 1.88 -10.27
N CYS A 48 20.89 3.13 -9.85
CA CYS A 48 20.96 3.47 -8.43
C CYS A 48 19.64 3.24 -7.71
N PHE A 49 18.51 3.65 -8.29
CA PHE A 49 17.19 3.39 -7.72
C PHE A 49 16.90 1.90 -7.59
N LEU A 50 17.17 1.13 -8.65
CA LEU A 50 16.99 -0.32 -8.65
C LEU A 50 17.84 -1.00 -7.57
N LYS A 51 19.12 -0.64 -7.45
CA LYS A 51 20.01 -1.16 -6.40
C LYS A 51 19.51 -0.84 -5.00
N ILE A 52 19.04 0.39 -4.76
CA ILE A 52 18.50 0.79 -3.46
C ILE A 52 17.21 0.01 -3.15
N ALA A 53 16.28 -0.09 -4.09
CA ALA A 53 15.03 -0.80 -3.91
C ALA A 53 15.25 -2.29 -3.64
N ASN A 54 16.09 -2.94 -4.46
CA ASN A 54 16.45 -4.34 -4.25
C ASN A 54 17.08 -4.56 -2.87
N HIS A 55 18.07 -3.76 -2.49
CA HIS A 55 18.74 -3.91 -1.20
C HIS A 55 17.80 -3.69 -0.01
N LEU A 56 16.87 -2.75 -0.14
CA LEU A 56 15.86 -2.48 0.88
C LEU A 56 14.84 -3.63 0.99
N SER A 57 14.46 -4.26 -0.13
CA SER A 57 13.49 -5.36 -0.16
C SER A 57 13.95 -6.63 0.56
N TYR A 58 15.27 -6.82 0.70
CA TYR A 58 15.84 -7.94 1.46
C TYR A 58 15.91 -7.70 2.97
N ARG A 59 15.52 -6.54 3.46
CA ARG A 59 15.47 -6.31 4.92
C ARG A 59 14.39 -7.17 5.57
N PRO A 60 14.58 -7.61 6.84
CA PRO A 60 13.62 -8.47 7.54
C PRO A 60 12.19 -7.95 7.53
N ASN A 61 12.01 -6.63 7.51
CA ASN A 61 10.68 -6.00 7.48
C ASN A 61 9.95 -6.17 6.14
N PHE A 62 10.64 -6.54 5.07
CA PHE A 62 10.10 -6.55 3.70
C PHE A 62 10.26 -7.90 2.99
N ILE A 63 11.20 -8.75 3.40
CA ILE A 63 11.58 -9.98 2.68
C ILE A 63 10.45 -11.01 2.57
N ASN A 64 9.53 -11.05 3.53
CA ASN A 64 8.50 -12.09 3.63
C ASN A 64 7.21 -11.76 2.86
N TYR A 65 7.19 -10.69 2.08
CA TYR A 65 6.01 -10.34 1.28
C TYR A 65 6.07 -10.96 -0.10
N THR A 66 4.98 -11.62 -0.53
CA THR A 66 4.84 -12.27 -1.86
C THR A 66 4.86 -11.27 -3.00
N PHE A 67 4.43 -10.04 -2.75
CA PHE A 67 4.39 -8.92 -3.72
C PHE A 67 5.64 -8.02 -3.66
N ARG A 68 6.81 -8.62 -3.38
CA ARG A 68 8.09 -7.90 -3.28
C ARG A 68 8.46 -7.15 -4.56
N ASP A 69 8.24 -7.77 -5.73
CA ASP A 69 8.57 -7.16 -7.02
C ASP A 69 7.68 -5.96 -7.33
N ASP A 70 6.41 -6.02 -6.94
CA ASP A 70 5.51 -4.86 -6.99
C ASP A 70 5.96 -3.73 -6.07
N MET A 71 6.46 -4.06 -4.87
CA MET A 71 7.03 -3.05 -3.96
C MET A 71 8.23 -2.35 -4.57
N ILE A 72 9.13 -3.10 -5.22
CA ILE A 72 10.31 -2.57 -5.92
C ILE A 72 9.86 -1.63 -7.05
N SER A 73 8.91 -2.06 -7.87
CA SER A 73 8.35 -1.26 -8.97
C SER A 73 7.71 0.05 -8.47
N ASP A 74 6.84 -0.04 -7.46
CA ASP A 74 6.24 1.14 -6.81
C ASP A 74 7.32 2.08 -6.22
N GLY A 75 8.40 1.52 -5.69
CA GLY A 75 9.54 2.28 -5.15
C GLY A 75 10.26 3.08 -6.24
N ILE A 76 10.54 2.45 -7.37
CA ILE A 76 11.22 3.09 -8.52
C ILE A 76 10.31 4.16 -9.13
N GLU A 77 9.03 3.85 -9.35
CA GLU A 77 8.03 4.80 -9.86
C GLU A 77 7.99 6.07 -9.00
N ASN A 78 7.91 5.92 -7.67
CA ASN A 78 7.92 7.06 -6.76
C ASN A 78 9.25 7.84 -6.81
N CYS A 79 10.40 7.18 -6.99
CA CYS A 79 11.67 7.87 -7.16
C CYS A 79 11.68 8.73 -8.43
N LEU A 80 11.14 8.23 -9.53
CA LEU A 80 11.02 8.96 -10.79
C LEU A 80 10.07 10.15 -10.65
N GLN A 81 8.93 9.96 -9.99
CA GLN A 81 7.93 10.99 -9.75
C GLN A 81 8.47 12.14 -8.87
N TYR A 82 9.25 11.79 -7.83
CA TYR A 82 9.81 12.77 -6.90
C TYR A 82 11.25 13.21 -7.23
N LEU A 83 11.77 12.84 -8.40
CA LEU A 83 13.12 13.16 -8.84
C LEU A 83 13.40 14.67 -8.83
N ASP A 84 12.41 15.45 -9.27
CA ASP A 84 12.51 16.90 -9.37
C ASP A 84 12.54 17.59 -8.01
N ASN A 85 12.00 16.99 -6.99
CA ASN A 85 11.93 17.56 -5.65
C ASN A 85 13.27 17.50 -4.92
N PHE A 86 14.21 16.64 -5.37
CA PHE A 86 15.54 16.61 -4.78
C PHE A 86 16.30 17.90 -5.08
N ASN A 87 16.80 18.57 -4.03
CA ASN A 87 17.58 19.80 -4.17
C ASN A 87 19.02 19.59 -3.70
N PRO A 88 20.02 19.55 -4.63
CA PRO A 88 21.43 19.35 -4.28
C PRO A 88 22.04 20.45 -3.40
N ARG A 89 21.42 21.65 -3.37
CA ARG A 89 21.86 22.72 -2.50
C ARG A 89 21.46 22.51 -1.03
N LYS A 90 20.29 21.87 -0.81
CA LYS A 90 19.77 21.57 0.53
C LYS A 90 20.31 20.27 1.11
N SER A 91 20.47 19.25 0.27
CA SER A 91 20.94 17.93 0.69
C SER A 91 22.05 17.43 -0.23
N LYS A 92 23.17 17.02 0.37
CA LYS A 92 24.29 16.38 -0.34
C LYS A 92 24.21 14.86 -0.35
N ASN A 93 23.10 14.29 0.15
CA ASN A 93 22.95 12.85 0.27
C ASN A 93 21.69 12.35 -0.50
N PRO A 94 21.78 12.18 -1.83
CA PRO A 94 20.69 11.64 -2.62
C PRO A 94 20.33 10.20 -2.22
N PHE A 95 21.32 9.39 -1.83
CA PHE A 95 21.09 8.03 -1.37
C PHE A 95 20.09 7.95 -0.21
N ALA A 96 20.27 8.74 0.84
CA ALA A 96 19.35 8.77 1.97
C ALA A 96 17.97 9.28 1.58
N TYR A 97 17.90 10.31 0.72
CA TYR A 97 16.67 10.90 0.25
C TYR A 97 15.82 9.87 -0.53
N PHE A 98 16.39 9.19 -1.51
CA PHE A 98 15.66 8.20 -2.32
C PHE A 98 15.38 6.90 -1.55
N THR A 99 16.26 6.50 -0.63
CA THR A 99 15.99 5.37 0.28
C THR A 99 14.71 5.63 1.10
N GLN A 100 14.53 6.86 1.59
CA GLN A 100 13.33 7.22 2.34
C GLN A 100 12.07 7.18 1.48
N ILE A 101 12.14 7.65 0.23
CA ILE A 101 11.01 7.58 -0.72
C ILE A 101 10.60 6.12 -0.97
N ILE A 102 11.58 5.26 -1.27
CA ILE A 102 11.34 3.83 -1.51
C ILE A 102 10.76 3.16 -0.27
N TYR A 103 11.29 3.46 0.91
CA TYR A 103 10.79 2.93 2.18
C TYR A 103 9.30 3.24 2.36
N TYR A 104 8.89 4.49 2.16
CA TYR A 104 7.48 4.87 2.27
C TYR A 104 6.62 4.30 1.14
N ALA A 105 7.16 4.09 -0.06
CA ALA A 105 6.46 3.39 -1.14
C ALA A 105 6.15 1.95 -0.72
N PHE A 106 7.11 1.24 -0.16
CA PHE A 106 6.94 -0.12 0.36
C PHE A 106 5.86 -0.18 1.45
N ILE A 107 5.89 0.73 2.41
CA ILE A 107 4.86 0.80 3.47
C ILE A 107 3.47 1.03 2.89
N ARG A 108 3.33 1.94 1.91
CA ARG A 108 2.05 2.20 1.24
C ARG A 108 1.55 0.97 0.49
N ARG A 109 2.43 0.23 -0.21
CA ARG A 109 2.05 -1.01 -0.89
C ARG A 109 1.56 -2.06 0.10
N ILE A 110 2.28 -2.29 1.19
CA ILE A 110 1.88 -3.22 2.25
C ILE A 110 0.50 -2.84 2.82
N GLN A 111 0.26 -1.55 3.08
CA GLN A 111 -1.03 -1.08 3.58
C GLN A 111 -2.15 -1.30 2.55
N LYS A 112 -1.88 -1.08 1.26
CA LYS A 112 -2.82 -1.33 0.16
C LYS A 112 -3.19 -2.81 0.09
N GLU A 113 -2.21 -3.71 0.11
CA GLU A 113 -2.44 -5.16 0.07
C GLU A 113 -3.20 -5.65 1.31
N LYS A 114 -2.82 -5.21 2.50
CA LYS A 114 -3.56 -5.52 3.73
C LYS A 114 -5.02 -5.06 3.65
N LYS A 115 -5.26 -3.87 3.10
CA LYS A 115 -6.63 -3.37 2.89
C LYS A 115 -7.40 -4.23 1.89
N GLN A 116 -6.78 -4.69 0.80
CA GLN A 116 -7.40 -5.58 -0.17
C GLN A 116 -7.77 -6.93 0.44
N VAL A 117 -6.87 -7.52 1.23
CA VAL A 117 -7.16 -8.76 1.97
C VAL A 117 -8.36 -8.56 2.91
N THR A 118 -8.39 -7.46 3.67
CA THR A 118 -9.53 -7.15 4.54
C THR A 118 -10.84 -7.00 3.77
N ILE A 119 -10.80 -6.37 2.58
CA ILE A 119 -11.99 -6.24 1.72
C ILE A 119 -12.44 -7.61 1.20
N LYS A 120 -11.52 -8.45 0.71
CA LYS A 120 -11.82 -9.80 0.24
C LYS A 120 -12.46 -10.65 1.36
N ASN A 121 -11.83 -10.67 2.54
CA ASN A 121 -12.33 -11.41 3.69
C ASN A 121 -13.71 -10.92 4.12
N ARG A 122 -13.94 -9.62 4.06
CA ARG A 122 -15.24 -9.03 4.36
C ARG A 122 -16.30 -9.43 3.32
N LEU A 123 -15.98 -9.39 2.03
CA LEU A 123 -16.90 -9.82 0.99
C LEU A 123 -17.27 -11.29 1.15
N ILE A 124 -16.33 -12.16 1.48
CA ILE A 124 -16.56 -13.58 1.74
C ILE A 124 -17.49 -13.77 2.96
N THR A 125 -17.34 -12.96 4.01
CA THR A 125 -18.17 -13.07 5.23
C THR A 125 -19.53 -12.37 5.10
N GLU A 126 -19.63 -11.32 4.29
CA GLU A 126 -20.90 -10.58 4.06
C GLU A 126 -21.74 -11.13 2.91
N SER A 127 -21.12 -11.73 1.89
CA SER A 127 -21.82 -12.58 0.98
C SER A 127 -22.27 -13.76 1.84
N ASN A 128 -23.55 -13.67 2.29
CA ASN A 128 -24.21 -14.88 2.75
C ASN A 128 -24.05 -15.86 1.60
N TYR A 129 -23.13 -16.80 1.76
CA TYR A 129 -23.00 -17.93 0.83
C TYR A 129 -24.35 -18.68 0.73
N ASP A 130 -25.31 -18.32 1.58
CA ASP A 130 -26.67 -18.82 1.57
C ASP A 130 -27.48 -18.36 0.34
N ASP A 131 -27.13 -17.24 -0.27
CA ASP A 131 -27.88 -16.66 -1.40
C ASP A 131 -27.24 -16.93 -2.78
N MET A 132 -26.02 -17.44 -2.82
CA MET A 132 -25.48 -18.06 -4.04
C MET A 132 -26.25 -19.36 -4.24
N THR A 133 -27.29 -19.26 -5.07
CA THR A 133 -28.17 -20.34 -5.51
C THR A 133 -27.46 -21.69 -5.48
N LEU A 134 -27.75 -22.47 -4.43
CA LEU A 134 -27.36 -23.88 -4.40
C LEU A 134 -27.94 -24.51 -5.64
N GLN A 135 -27.10 -24.93 -6.56
CA GLN A 135 -27.53 -25.85 -7.62
C GLN A 135 -28.15 -27.09 -6.94
N PRO A 136 -29.24 -27.63 -7.48
CA PRO A 136 -29.79 -28.85 -6.91
C PRO A 136 -28.73 -29.95 -6.89
N GLY A 137 -28.24 -30.32 -5.68
CA GLY A 137 -27.16 -31.31 -5.49
C GLY A 137 -25.93 -30.82 -4.75
N GLU A 138 -25.79 -29.52 -4.44
CA GLU A 138 -24.68 -29.03 -3.62
C GLU A 138 -24.87 -29.35 -2.13
N ASP A 139 -23.78 -29.85 -1.52
CA ASP A 139 -23.74 -30.28 -0.13
C ASP A 139 -23.68 -29.07 0.83
N LYS A 140 -24.76 -28.86 1.57
CA LYS A 140 -24.87 -27.81 2.61
C LYS A 140 -23.80 -27.97 3.68
N GLU A 141 -23.38 -29.19 3.95
CA GLU A 141 -22.38 -29.50 4.98
C GLU A 141 -20.98 -29.07 4.56
N PHE A 142 -20.60 -29.29 3.30
CA PHE A 142 -19.35 -28.79 2.73
C PHE A 142 -19.27 -27.26 2.80
N LYS A 143 -20.35 -26.56 2.53
CA LYS A 143 -20.44 -25.12 2.58
C LYS A 143 -20.22 -24.59 4.00
N ASN A 144 -20.83 -25.20 4.99
CA ASN A 144 -20.64 -24.82 6.39
C ASN A 144 -19.19 -25.08 6.84
N GLN A 145 -18.61 -26.22 6.51
CA GLN A 145 -17.22 -26.56 6.81
C GLN A 145 -16.25 -25.58 6.14
N PHE A 146 -16.48 -25.21 4.88
CA PHE A 146 -15.65 -24.23 4.17
C PHE A 146 -15.74 -22.84 4.79
N THR A 147 -16.93 -22.41 5.18
CA THR A 147 -17.13 -21.12 5.84
C THR A 147 -16.45 -21.08 7.22
N GLU A 148 -16.52 -22.15 7.98
CA GLU A 148 -15.81 -22.30 9.25
C GLU A 148 -14.30 -22.33 9.07
N PHE A 149 -13.80 -23.06 8.06
CA PHE A 149 -12.38 -23.08 7.71
C PHE A 149 -11.87 -21.68 7.38
N LEU A 150 -12.59 -20.90 6.57
CA LEU A 150 -12.23 -19.52 6.26
C LEU A 150 -12.20 -18.64 7.50
N LYS A 151 -13.20 -18.74 8.37
CA LYS A 151 -13.25 -17.98 9.63
C LYS A 151 -12.10 -18.35 10.56
N LYS A 152 -11.78 -19.63 10.67
CA LYS A 152 -10.70 -20.16 11.54
C LYS A 152 -9.31 -19.73 11.07
N ASN A 153 -9.09 -19.68 9.75
CA ASN A 153 -7.79 -19.31 9.17
C ASN A 153 -7.62 -17.80 8.95
N MET A 154 -8.63 -17.01 9.25
CA MET A 154 -8.53 -15.55 9.18
C MET A 154 -7.70 -15.03 10.36
N PRO A 155 -6.72 -14.11 10.14
CA PRO A 155 -5.96 -13.50 11.23
C PRO A 155 -6.88 -12.87 12.30
N VAL A 156 -6.55 -13.05 13.57
CA VAL A 156 -7.36 -12.58 14.71
C VAL A 156 -7.63 -11.07 14.63
N GLU A 157 -6.62 -10.29 14.20
CA GLU A 157 -6.76 -8.84 14.01
C GLU A 157 -7.82 -8.47 12.95
N GLU A 158 -7.95 -9.28 11.91
CA GLU A 158 -8.95 -9.07 10.85
C GLU A 158 -10.34 -9.49 11.31
N GLN A 159 -10.45 -10.58 12.08
CA GLN A 159 -11.71 -11.00 12.70
C GLN A 159 -12.26 -9.89 13.60
N GLN A 160 -11.41 -9.27 14.43
CA GLN A 160 -11.80 -8.15 15.30
C GLN A 160 -12.25 -6.94 14.49
N LYS A 161 -11.52 -6.55 13.44
CA LYS A 161 -11.90 -5.43 12.56
C LYS A 161 -13.27 -5.65 11.89
N ILE A 162 -13.52 -6.87 11.42
CA ILE A 162 -14.79 -7.23 10.80
C ILE A 162 -15.91 -7.20 11.83
N ALA A 163 -15.67 -7.72 13.04
CA ALA A 163 -16.65 -7.68 14.15
C ALA A 163 -17.00 -6.23 14.53
N ASP A 164 -16.01 -5.34 14.64
CA ASP A 164 -16.21 -3.93 14.96
C ASP A 164 -17.03 -3.19 13.88
N ILE A 165 -16.74 -3.46 12.62
CA ILE A 165 -17.48 -2.88 11.48
C ILE A 165 -18.94 -3.35 11.52
N ASN A 166 -19.18 -4.64 11.74
CA ASN A 166 -20.51 -5.22 11.82
C ASN A 166 -21.30 -4.68 13.04
N ALA A 167 -20.64 -4.52 14.17
CA ALA A 167 -21.24 -3.88 15.36
C ALA A 167 -21.64 -2.42 15.08
N LYS A 168 -20.81 -1.65 14.39
CA LYS A 168 -21.10 -0.27 13.97
C LYS A 168 -22.27 -0.21 12.98
N LYS A 169 -22.35 -1.14 12.01
CA LYS A 169 -23.47 -1.25 11.06
C LYS A 169 -24.78 -1.59 11.79
N LYS A 170 -24.75 -2.54 12.74
CA LYS A 170 -25.92 -2.94 13.53
C LYS A 170 -26.45 -1.78 14.38
N LYS A 171 -25.55 -0.99 15.00
CA LYS A 171 -25.92 0.24 15.74
C LYS A 171 -26.55 1.30 14.82
N LYS A 172 -26.00 1.49 13.60
CA LYS A 172 -26.54 2.43 12.61
C LYS A 172 -27.91 2.02 12.09
N ARG A 173 -28.14 0.71 11.85
CA ARG A 173 -29.45 0.17 11.45
C ARG A 173 -30.49 0.34 12.56
N LYS A 174 -30.16 0.03 13.83
CA LYS A 174 -31.06 0.25 14.97
C LYS A 174 -31.44 1.72 15.13
N LYS A 175 -30.50 2.67 14.99
CA LYS A 175 -30.80 4.11 15.03
C LYS A 175 -31.74 4.56 13.91
N LYS A 176 -31.61 3.99 12.71
CA LYS A 176 -32.46 4.32 11.56
C LYS A 176 -33.89 3.81 11.75
N THR A 177 -34.07 2.57 12.26
CA THR A 177 -35.38 1.97 12.52
C THR A 177 -36.12 2.68 13.63
N THR A 178 -35.44 3.05 14.72
CA THR A 178 -36.08 3.79 15.84
C THR A 178 -36.48 5.20 15.43
N SER A 179 -35.73 5.86 14.55
CA SER A 179 -36.08 7.18 14.00
C SER A 179 -37.33 7.11 13.09
N THR A 180 -37.42 6.08 12.26
CA THR A 180 -38.56 5.90 11.36
C THR A 180 -39.83 5.54 12.12
N LEU A 181 -39.75 4.70 13.17
CA LEU A 181 -40.92 4.34 13.99
C LEU A 181 -41.44 5.54 14.77
N LYS A 182 -40.55 6.37 15.35
CA LYS A 182 -40.95 7.63 16.02
C LYS A 182 -41.64 8.60 15.09
N TYR A 183 -41.22 8.66 13.80
CA TYR A 183 -41.87 9.51 12.81
C TYR A 183 -43.30 9.03 12.48
N PHE A 184 -43.51 7.72 12.39
CA PHE A 184 -44.84 7.15 12.16
C PHE A 184 -45.77 7.32 13.35
N LEU A 185 -45.31 7.09 14.58
CA LEU A 185 -46.12 7.25 15.80
C LEU A 185 -46.55 8.69 16.03
N ASN A 186 -45.67 9.67 15.75
CA ASN A 186 -46.03 11.09 15.86
C ASN A 186 -47.00 11.57 14.73
N TYR A 187 -47.14 10.84 13.62
CA TYR A 187 -48.07 11.15 12.54
C TYR A 187 -49.53 10.72 12.92
N GLU A 188 -49.68 9.61 13.63
CA GLU A 188 -51.02 9.12 14.05
C GLU A 188 -51.62 10.04 15.13
N ASP A 189 -50.80 10.60 16.01
CA ASP A 189 -51.27 11.54 17.07
C ASP A 189 -51.68 12.93 16.50
N SER A 190 -51.26 13.28 15.29
CA SER A 190 -51.61 14.54 14.63
C SER A 190 -52.83 14.45 13.72
N ALA A 191 -53.28 13.23 13.37
CA ALA A 191 -54.45 13.01 12.50
C ALA A 191 -55.76 12.86 13.25
N THR A 192 -55.76 12.88 14.60
CA THR A 192 -56.91 12.74 15.47
C THR A 192 -57.31 13.99 16.24
N LYS A 193 -56.91 15.17 15.74
CA LYS A 193 -57.38 16.47 16.27
C LYS A 193 -58.17 17.26 15.25
#